data_0cafbb0090e37b44da3acba7bd08bb50
#
_entry.id   0cafbb0090e37b44da3acba7bd08bb50
#
_cell.length_a   1.000
_cell.length_b   1.000
_cell.length_c   1.000
_cell.angle_alpha   90.00
_cell.angle_beta   90.00
_cell.angle_gamma   90.00
#
_symmetry.space_group_name_H-M   'P 1'
#
loop_
_entity.id
_entity.type
_entity.pdbx_description
1 polymer ?
#
loop_
_entity_poly.entity_id
_entity_poly.type
_entity_poly.pdbx_seq_one_letter_code
_entity_poly.pdbx_strand_id
1 'polypeptide(L)'
;DTATTEIYTSLFVGSADVYKRQGEGADVPLAIDLLRYMAGWATKINGHTVPISVPYAPGAKFFAYTQREPIGVVGQIIPWNFPLLMAAWKLGPALATGCTVVLKPAEQTPLSALRLGELVQEAGIPDGVVNIVTGFGETAGAALAAHPDVDKIAFTGSTEVGKLIVRAASNDLKKVSLELGGKSPNIVLEDADLDAAIAGAANAIFFNHGQCCCAGSRLFVHKKHFDKVVEGVSAAAKKIKLGPGQDPDTQMGPLVSEEQFKRVIGFLKSGQSEGAKPVTGGGRHGDRGYFVQPTVLVNTKPGMKVMDEEIFGPVVCAVPFKDVDEVLQTANNNIYGLAAAVWTRDVAKAHRLASELRAGTVWIMFSSNHENGRSSASLLGTVGDRRASIGEP
;
A
#
# COMPACT_ATOMS: atom_id res chain seq x y z
N ASP A 1 24.28 12.96 -8.65
CA ASP A 1 25.31 13.46 -7.74
C ASP A 1 25.72 12.32 -6.81
N THR A 2 27.01 11.90 -6.91
CA THR A 2 27.56 10.71 -6.23
C THR A 2 27.46 10.82 -4.71
N ALA A 3 27.65 12.01 -4.16
CA ALA A 3 27.57 12.27 -2.71
C ALA A 3 26.15 12.02 -2.15
N THR A 4 25.12 12.39 -2.90
CA THR A 4 23.73 12.14 -2.52
C THR A 4 23.42 10.64 -2.48
N THR A 5 23.96 9.87 -3.42
CA THR A 5 23.76 8.41 -3.49
C THR A 5 24.49 7.70 -2.36
N GLU A 6 25.73 8.08 -2.02
CA GLU A 6 26.51 7.49 -0.93
C GLU A 6 25.89 7.79 0.45
N ILE A 7 25.39 9.00 0.66
CA ILE A 7 24.70 9.38 1.91
C ILE A 7 23.42 8.54 2.08
N TYR A 8 22.67 8.32 1.02
CA TYR A 8 21.47 7.48 1.06
C TYR A 8 21.79 6.00 1.31
N THR A 9 22.89 5.48 0.78
CA THR A 9 23.26 4.08 0.94
C THR A 9 23.72 3.75 2.35
N SER A 10 24.50 4.63 3.01
CA SER A 10 25.03 4.39 4.37
C SER A 10 24.01 4.51 5.50
N LEU A 11 22.93 5.28 5.29
CA LEU A 11 21.91 5.56 6.30
C LEU A 11 20.75 4.56 6.37
N PHE A 12 20.62 3.75 5.31
CA PHE A 12 19.59 2.71 5.25
C PHE A 12 19.95 1.42 5.99
N VAL A 13 21.17 1.31 6.55
CA VAL A 13 21.70 0.07 7.09
C VAL A 13 20.93 -0.46 8.32
N GLY A 14 20.35 0.40 9.15
CA GLY A 14 19.66 -0.04 10.37
C GLY A 14 18.22 -0.53 10.17
N SER A 15 17.43 0.12 9.30
CA SER A 15 16.06 -0.31 8.96
C SER A 15 15.97 -1.01 7.60
N ALA A 16 17.04 -0.94 6.80
CA ALA A 16 17.12 -1.44 5.44
C ALA A 16 17.83 -2.77 5.30
N ASP A 17 18.40 -3.35 6.35
CA ASP A 17 18.98 -4.69 6.29
C ASP A 17 17.98 -5.75 5.79
N VAL A 18 16.70 -5.51 6.03
CA VAL A 18 15.61 -6.37 5.57
C VAL A 18 15.22 -6.06 4.12
N TYR A 19 15.39 -4.80 3.65
CA TYR A 19 14.81 -4.30 2.39
C TYR A 19 15.78 -3.54 1.49
N LYS A 20 17.09 -3.71 1.65
CA LYS A 20 18.12 -2.90 0.97
C LYS A 20 17.88 -2.78 -0.54
N ARG A 21 17.65 -3.87 -1.24
CA ARG A 21 17.41 -3.89 -2.70
C ARG A 21 16.14 -3.14 -3.10
N GLN A 22 15.09 -3.25 -2.31
CA GLN A 22 13.85 -2.51 -2.52
C GLN A 22 14.05 -1.04 -2.19
N GLY A 23 14.73 -0.70 -1.09
CA GLY A 23 15.04 0.67 -0.70
C GLY A 23 15.78 1.41 -1.81
N GLU A 24 16.85 0.85 -2.35
CA GLU A 24 17.65 1.43 -3.43
C GLU A 24 16.90 1.48 -4.78
N GLY A 25 16.18 0.42 -5.12
CA GLY A 25 15.54 0.26 -6.43
C GLY A 25 14.15 0.88 -6.56
N ALA A 26 13.44 1.11 -5.45
CA ALA A 26 12.06 1.58 -5.47
C ALA A 26 11.80 2.71 -4.46
N ASP A 27 12.01 2.51 -3.16
CA ASP A 27 11.49 3.40 -2.12
C ASP A 27 12.14 4.79 -2.16
N VAL A 28 13.47 4.87 -2.34
CA VAL A 28 14.20 6.15 -2.43
C VAL A 28 13.83 6.92 -3.69
N PRO A 29 13.89 6.32 -4.90
CA PRO A 29 13.45 7.00 -6.12
C PRO A 29 12.01 7.49 -6.04
N LEU A 30 11.07 6.68 -5.54
CA LEU A 30 9.67 7.06 -5.39
C LEU A 30 9.47 8.19 -4.37
N ALA A 31 10.21 8.18 -3.25
CA ALA A 31 10.13 9.25 -2.26
C ALA A 31 10.64 10.58 -2.82
N ILE A 32 11.75 10.55 -3.57
CA ILE A 32 12.31 11.75 -4.24
C ILE A 32 11.32 12.30 -5.27
N ASP A 33 10.78 11.44 -6.13
CA ASP A 33 9.84 11.84 -7.18
C ASP A 33 8.56 12.43 -6.58
N LEU A 34 8.04 11.81 -5.53
CA LEU A 34 6.87 12.33 -4.84
C LEU A 34 7.09 13.71 -4.20
N LEU A 35 8.22 13.93 -3.55
CA LEU A 35 8.52 15.25 -2.97
C LEU A 35 8.66 16.31 -4.06
N ARG A 36 9.28 16.00 -5.21
CA ARG A 36 9.34 16.89 -6.38
C ARG A 36 7.95 17.18 -6.94
N TYR A 37 7.12 16.15 -7.07
CA TYR A 37 5.73 16.30 -7.53
C TYR A 37 4.93 17.21 -6.60
N MET A 38 5.02 17.02 -5.28
CA MET A 38 4.30 17.82 -4.29
C MET A 38 4.82 19.26 -4.21
N ALA A 39 6.12 19.48 -4.38
CA ALA A 39 6.66 20.85 -4.49
C ALA A 39 6.02 21.64 -5.65
N GLY A 40 5.72 20.97 -6.76
CA GLY A 40 4.99 21.58 -7.88
C GLY A 40 3.54 21.97 -7.58
N TRP A 41 2.93 21.43 -6.51
CA TRP A 41 1.56 21.76 -6.12
C TRP A 41 1.43 23.02 -5.26
N ALA A 42 2.48 23.50 -4.63
CA ALA A 42 2.45 24.67 -3.76
C ALA A 42 1.83 25.92 -4.41
N THR A 43 1.93 26.04 -5.73
CA THR A 43 1.35 27.16 -6.51
C THR A 43 0.11 26.75 -7.33
N LYS A 44 -0.45 25.56 -7.11
CA LYS A 44 -1.60 25.01 -7.86
C LYS A 44 -2.80 24.67 -6.97
N ILE A 45 -2.79 25.14 -5.73
CA ILE A 45 -3.88 24.94 -4.76
C ILE A 45 -4.93 26.02 -5.01
N ASN A 46 -5.91 25.70 -5.87
CA ASN A 46 -6.92 26.65 -6.32
C ASN A 46 -8.22 26.49 -5.53
N GLY A 47 -8.95 27.60 -5.37
CA GLY A 47 -10.35 27.60 -4.98
C GLY A 47 -11.28 27.71 -6.20
N HIS A 48 -12.56 27.85 -5.94
CA HIS A 48 -13.60 27.96 -6.96
C HIS A 48 -14.43 29.21 -6.77
N THR A 49 -14.86 29.85 -7.85
CA THR A 49 -15.94 30.83 -7.82
C THR A 49 -17.28 30.08 -7.92
N VAL A 50 -18.22 30.44 -7.06
CA VAL A 50 -19.52 29.75 -6.95
C VAL A 50 -20.62 30.74 -7.32
N PRO A 51 -21.36 30.56 -8.43
CA PRO A 51 -22.52 31.37 -8.73
C PRO A 51 -23.63 31.05 -7.73
N ILE A 52 -24.09 32.11 -7.01
CA ILE A 52 -25.16 31.98 -6.03
C ILE A 52 -26.27 32.99 -6.29
N SER A 53 -27.48 32.61 -5.95
CA SER A 53 -28.65 33.48 -5.84
C SER A 53 -29.39 33.17 -4.54
N VAL A 54 -30.04 34.20 -3.96
CA VAL A 54 -30.82 34.01 -2.75
C VAL A 54 -32.26 34.48 -2.98
N PRO A 55 -33.28 33.68 -2.65
CA PRO A 55 -34.68 34.00 -2.95
C PRO A 55 -35.20 35.28 -2.29
N TYR A 56 -34.67 35.63 -1.12
CA TYR A 56 -35.08 36.81 -0.36
C TYR A 56 -34.39 38.11 -0.84
N ALA A 57 -33.49 38.04 -1.82
CA ALA A 57 -32.83 39.22 -2.39
C ALA A 57 -32.82 39.13 -3.94
N PRO A 58 -33.99 39.15 -4.59
CA PRO A 58 -34.07 39.02 -6.04
C PRO A 58 -33.39 40.19 -6.73
N GLY A 59 -32.54 39.87 -7.73
CA GLY A 59 -31.75 40.85 -8.48
C GLY A 59 -30.46 41.31 -7.82
N ALA A 60 -30.17 40.90 -6.58
CA ALA A 60 -28.88 41.16 -5.94
C ALA A 60 -27.74 40.40 -6.66
N LYS A 61 -26.60 41.06 -6.77
CA LYS A 61 -25.38 40.42 -7.32
C LYS A 61 -24.49 39.98 -6.17
N PHE A 62 -24.15 38.70 -6.17
CA PHE A 62 -23.26 38.11 -5.19
C PHE A 62 -21.96 37.67 -5.84
N PHE A 63 -20.85 37.72 -5.12
CA PHE A 63 -19.58 37.13 -5.46
C PHE A 63 -19.18 36.16 -4.33
N ALA A 64 -19.19 34.86 -4.62
CA ALA A 64 -18.82 33.84 -3.68
C ALA A 64 -17.66 33.03 -4.25
N TYR A 65 -16.71 32.70 -3.41
CA TYR A 65 -15.56 31.85 -3.76
C TYR A 65 -15.14 30.98 -2.59
N THR A 66 -14.45 29.88 -2.87
CA THR A 66 -13.78 29.07 -1.88
C THR A 66 -12.28 29.36 -1.93
N GLN A 67 -11.64 29.34 -0.77
CA GLN A 67 -10.19 29.40 -0.63
C GLN A 67 -9.73 28.21 0.19
N ARG A 68 -8.64 27.59 -0.22
CA ARG A 68 -8.02 26.51 0.54
C ARG A 68 -6.96 27.12 1.47
N GLU A 69 -7.00 26.71 2.72
CA GLU A 69 -6.09 27.18 3.76
C GLU A 69 -5.42 25.98 4.44
N PRO A 70 -4.19 26.13 5.01
CA PRO A 70 -3.57 25.10 5.83
C PRO A 70 -4.51 24.71 6.96
N ILE A 71 -4.65 23.41 7.21
CA ILE A 71 -5.50 22.93 8.32
C ILE A 71 -4.88 23.22 9.69
N GLY A 72 -3.56 23.43 9.75
CA GLY A 72 -2.84 23.67 11.00
C GLY A 72 -1.81 22.59 11.29
N VAL A 73 -1.87 21.99 12.48
CA VAL A 73 -0.95 20.95 12.94
C VAL A 73 -1.43 19.56 12.51
N VAL A 74 -0.60 18.84 11.77
CA VAL A 74 -0.91 17.48 11.29
C VAL A 74 -0.10 16.44 12.04
N GLY A 75 -0.75 15.62 12.84
CA GLY A 75 -0.17 14.40 13.39
C GLY A 75 -0.09 13.32 12.31
N GLN A 76 1.11 12.84 12.03
CA GLN A 76 1.36 11.82 11.01
C GLN A 76 1.91 10.55 11.65
N ILE A 77 1.24 9.41 11.43
CA ILE A 77 1.68 8.11 11.98
C ILE A 77 1.88 7.17 10.81
N ILE A 78 3.10 6.65 10.66
CA ILE A 78 3.51 5.83 9.52
C ILE A 78 3.91 4.41 9.93
N PRO A 79 3.68 3.43 9.04
CA PRO A 79 4.00 2.02 9.27
C PRO A 79 5.47 1.72 8.95
N TRP A 80 5.86 0.48 9.24
CA TRP A 80 7.22 -0.03 9.08
C TRP A 80 7.54 -0.61 7.69
N ASN A 81 6.53 -0.89 6.87
CA ASN A 81 6.72 -1.63 5.61
C ASN A 81 7.29 -0.79 4.45
N PHE A 82 7.09 0.53 4.47
CA PHE A 82 7.67 1.50 3.53
C PHE A 82 8.04 2.80 4.28
N PRO A 83 9.01 2.76 5.20
CA PRO A 83 9.20 3.83 6.18
C PRO A 83 9.49 5.20 5.54
N LEU A 84 10.45 5.30 4.62
CA LEU A 84 10.78 6.56 3.95
C LEU A 84 9.65 7.01 3.02
N LEU A 85 9.12 6.09 2.22
CA LEU A 85 8.08 6.43 1.24
C LEU A 85 6.80 6.91 1.95
N MET A 86 6.40 6.27 3.06
CA MET A 86 5.23 6.69 3.83
C MET A 86 5.45 8.03 4.55
N ALA A 87 6.69 8.33 4.96
CA ALA A 87 7.03 9.67 5.46
C ALA A 87 6.86 10.71 4.35
N ALA A 88 7.42 10.47 3.16
CA ALA A 88 7.30 11.37 2.02
C ALA A 88 5.83 11.58 1.59
N TRP A 89 5.01 10.52 1.58
CA TRP A 89 3.58 10.59 1.23
C TRP A 89 2.78 11.49 2.15
N LYS A 90 3.20 11.63 3.39
CA LYS A 90 2.52 12.49 4.36
C LYS A 90 3.14 13.87 4.47
N LEU A 91 4.47 13.98 4.44
CA LEU A 91 5.18 15.25 4.52
C LEU A 91 4.97 16.10 3.27
N GLY A 92 5.07 15.50 2.09
CA GLY A 92 4.96 16.22 0.82
C GLY A 92 3.70 17.09 0.70
N PRO A 93 2.48 16.52 0.79
CA PRO A 93 1.26 17.31 0.72
C PRO A 93 1.08 18.27 1.89
N ALA A 94 1.48 17.90 3.12
CA ALA A 94 1.38 18.79 4.28
C ALA A 94 2.25 20.05 4.11
N LEU A 95 3.50 19.88 3.68
CA LEU A 95 4.40 21.01 3.42
C LEU A 95 3.94 21.86 2.24
N ALA A 96 3.48 21.23 1.14
CA ALA A 96 2.97 21.94 -0.03
C ALA A 96 1.76 22.81 0.30
N THR A 97 0.95 22.43 1.31
CA THR A 97 -0.22 23.17 1.76
C THR A 97 0.06 24.14 2.92
N GLY A 98 1.31 24.23 3.41
CA GLY A 98 1.69 25.16 4.49
C GLY A 98 1.36 24.67 5.90
N CYS A 99 1.11 23.38 6.11
CA CYS A 99 0.85 22.78 7.41
C CYS A 99 2.15 22.53 8.19
N THR A 100 2.06 22.52 9.53
CA THR A 100 3.10 22.00 10.41
C THR A 100 2.83 20.54 10.76
N VAL A 101 3.89 19.78 11.06
CA VAL A 101 3.81 18.33 11.18
C VAL A 101 4.48 17.81 12.44
N VAL A 102 3.81 16.88 13.11
CA VAL A 102 4.41 15.97 14.09
C VAL A 102 4.34 14.56 13.53
N LEU A 103 5.48 14.01 13.08
CA LEU A 103 5.60 12.69 12.46
C LEU A 103 6.07 11.66 13.49
N LYS A 104 5.29 10.57 13.68
CA LYS A 104 5.68 9.40 14.45
C LYS A 104 5.94 8.20 13.52
N PRO A 105 7.21 7.83 13.28
CA PRO A 105 7.54 6.60 12.56
C PRO A 105 7.23 5.36 13.39
N ALA A 106 7.11 4.20 12.72
CA ALA A 106 7.01 2.92 13.42
C ALA A 106 8.27 2.67 14.26
N GLU A 107 8.11 2.06 15.42
CA GLU A 107 9.19 1.75 16.37
C GLU A 107 10.24 0.79 15.78
N GLN A 108 9.84 -0.04 14.80
CA GLN A 108 10.74 -0.98 14.12
C GLN A 108 11.64 -0.28 13.08
N THR A 109 11.23 0.87 12.53
CA THR A 109 11.90 1.51 11.38
C THR A 109 11.99 3.04 11.50
N PRO A 110 12.53 3.60 12.59
CA PRO A 110 12.54 5.05 12.81
C PRO A 110 13.68 5.78 12.08
N LEU A 111 14.78 5.10 11.72
CA LEU A 111 16.05 5.73 11.34
C LEU A 111 15.94 6.57 10.07
N SER A 112 15.22 6.08 9.04
CA SER A 112 15.03 6.83 7.79
C SER A 112 14.22 8.11 7.99
N ALA A 113 13.23 8.10 8.88
CA ALA A 113 12.47 9.30 9.24
C ALA A 113 13.32 10.31 10.01
N LEU A 114 14.13 9.85 10.97
CA LEU A 114 15.07 10.73 11.71
C LEU A 114 16.04 11.41 10.76
N ARG A 115 16.65 10.65 9.84
CA ARG A 115 17.54 11.25 8.83
C ARG A 115 16.83 12.22 7.91
N LEU A 116 15.58 11.91 7.54
CA LEU A 116 14.76 12.84 6.75
C LEU A 116 14.55 14.17 7.51
N GLY A 117 14.40 14.13 8.84
CA GLY A 117 14.30 15.32 9.68
C GLY A 117 15.57 16.20 9.59
N GLU A 118 16.77 15.61 9.64
CA GLU A 118 18.03 16.33 9.43
C GLU A 118 18.10 16.96 8.04
N LEU A 119 17.72 16.22 6.98
CA LEU A 119 17.67 16.73 5.61
C LEU A 119 16.66 17.87 5.42
N VAL A 120 15.55 17.84 6.15
CA VAL A 120 14.56 18.94 6.17
C VAL A 120 15.17 20.23 6.71
N GLN A 121 15.98 20.15 7.79
CA GLN A 121 16.71 21.29 8.32
C GLN A 121 17.81 21.77 7.35
N GLU A 122 18.59 20.83 6.79
CA GLU A 122 19.60 21.15 5.78
C GLU A 122 19.00 21.85 4.53
N ALA A 123 17.76 21.51 4.18
CA ALA A 123 17.02 22.15 3.09
C ALA A 123 16.47 23.56 3.44
N GLY A 124 16.62 24.01 4.68
CA GLY A 124 16.21 25.35 5.13
C GLY A 124 14.72 25.47 5.47
N ILE A 125 14.02 24.35 5.71
CA ILE A 125 12.66 24.38 6.27
C ILE A 125 12.77 24.93 7.72
N PRO A 126 11.97 25.94 8.10
CA PRO A 126 12.05 26.55 9.42
C PRO A 126 11.87 25.55 10.57
N ASP A 127 12.58 25.79 11.68
CA ASP A 127 12.44 24.98 12.89
C ASP A 127 10.98 24.94 13.37
N GLY A 128 10.54 23.77 13.83
CA GLY A 128 9.17 23.55 14.31
C GLY A 128 8.14 23.24 13.21
N VAL A 129 8.48 23.39 11.93
CA VAL A 129 7.56 23.01 10.82
C VAL A 129 7.45 21.48 10.71
N VAL A 130 8.56 20.76 10.84
CA VAL A 130 8.58 19.28 10.87
C VAL A 130 9.22 18.82 12.17
N ASN A 131 8.45 18.06 12.95
CA ASN A 131 8.89 17.50 14.22
C ASN A 131 8.76 15.98 14.15
N ILE A 132 9.82 15.24 14.45
CA ILE A 132 9.81 13.78 14.43
C ILE A 132 9.93 13.26 15.84
N VAL A 133 8.91 12.50 16.27
CA VAL A 133 8.84 11.90 17.61
C VAL A 133 8.84 10.37 17.50
N THR A 134 9.80 9.73 18.15
CA THR A 134 9.85 8.26 18.24
C THR A 134 9.07 7.78 19.45
N GLY A 135 8.68 6.50 19.43
CA GLY A 135 7.97 5.85 20.53
C GLY A 135 7.01 4.79 20.03
N PHE A 136 6.40 4.09 20.98
CA PHE A 136 5.44 3.02 20.68
C PHE A 136 4.09 3.57 20.25
N GLY A 137 3.34 2.75 19.50
CA GLY A 137 1.99 3.09 19.03
C GLY A 137 1.05 3.41 20.18
N GLU A 138 1.07 2.58 21.22
CA GLU A 138 0.19 2.66 22.39
C GLU A 138 0.48 3.87 23.32
N THR A 139 1.67 4.47 23.21
CA THR A 139 2.05 5.64 23.99
C THR A 139 2.14 6.89 23.14
N ALA A 140 3.22 7.10 22.40
CA ALA A 140 3.43 8.29 21.58
C ALA A 140 2.37 8.42 20.46
N GLY A 141 2.00 7.32 19.82
CA GLY A 141 0.95 7.31 18.79
C GLY A 141 -0.42 7.67 19.34
N ALA A 142 -0.81 7.06 20.47
CA ALA A 142 -2.08 7.33 21.12
C ALA A 142 -2.16 8.77 21.65
N ALA A 143 -1.07 9.27 22.28
CA ALA A 143 -0.99 10.65 22.75
C ALA A 143 -1.11 11.65 21.59
N LEU A 144 -0.45 11.41 20.46
CA LEU A 144 -0.55 12.26 19.27
C LEU A 144 -1.97 12.27 18.70
N ALA A 145 -2.61 11.10 18.62
CA ALA A 145 -3.97 10.98 18.11
C ALA A 145 -5.02 11.69 18.94
N ALA A 146 -4.81 11.75 20.27
CA ALA A 146 -5.73 12.35 21.23
C ALA A 146 -5.39 13.82 21.55
N HIS A 147 -4.27 14.36 21.05
CA HIS A 147 -3.80 15.70 21.46
C HIS A 147 -4.74 16.80 20.97
N PRO A 148 -5.23 17.72 21.84
CA PRO A 148 -6.21 18.73 21.46
C PRO A 148 -5.68 19.76 20.44
N ASP A 149 -4.38 20.05 20.44
CA ASP A 149 -3.75 21.03 19.54
C ASP A 149 -3.31 20.40 18.19
N VAL A 150 -3.77 19.19 17.89
CA VAL A 150 -3.58 18.55 16.59
C VAL A 150 -4.89 18.64 15.81
N ASP A 151 -4.86 19.29 14.65
CA ASP A 151 -6.04 19.56 13.82
C ASP A 151 -6.41 18.41 12.90
N LYS A 152 -5.42 17.60 12.51
CA LYS A 152 -5.61 16.43 11.62
C LYS A 152 -4.69 15.29 11.99
N ILE A 153 -5.19 14.05 11.91
CA ILE A 153 -4.37 12.83 11.93
C ILE A 153 -4.34 12.20 10.54
N ALA A 154 -3.14 12.00 10.01
CA ALA A 154 -2.88 11.20 8.82
C ALA A 154 -2.21 9.89 9.23
N PHE A 155 -2.96 8.81 9.21
CA PHE A 155 -2.54 7.49 9.69
C PHE A 155 -2.43 6.49 8.54
N THR A 156 -1.37 5.68 8.55
CA THR A 156 -1.26 4.45 7.75
C THR A 156 -0.90 3.28 8.66
N GLY A 157 -1.66 2.20 8.61
CA GLY A 157 -1.44 1.01 9.43
C GLY A 157 -2.58 0.02 9.40
N SER A 158 -2.77 -0.75 10.48
CA SER A 158 -3.83 -1.74 10.54
C SER A 158 -5.23 -1.14 10.67
N THR A 159 -6.24 -1.88 10.22
CA THR A 159 -7.66 -1.49 10.35
C THR A 159 -8.07 -1.32 11.82
N GLU A 160 -7.55 -2.16 12.72
CA GLU A 160 -7.82 -2.11 14.16
C GLU A 160 -7.32 -0.79 14.76
N VAL A 161 -6.07 -0.41 14.46
CA VAL A 161 -5.50 0.86 14.93
C VAL A 161 -6.21 2.05 14.28
N GLY A 162 -6.58 1.96 13.00
CA GLY A 162 -7.39 2.99 12.34
C GLY A 162 -8.70 3.29 13.07
N LYS A 163 -9.39 2.27 13.57
CA LYS A 163 -10.60 2.42 14.40
C LYS A 163 -10.31 3.14 15.73
N LEU A 164 -9.15 2.86 16.36
CA LEU A 164 -8.73 3.57 17.58
C LEU A 164 -8.44 5.05 17.29
N ILE A 165 -7.79 5.36 16.18
CA ILE A 165 -7.52 6.73 15.73
C ILE A 165 -8.85 7.51 15.55
N VAL A 166 -9.84 6.92 14.85
CA VAL A 166 -11.15 7.56 14.67
C VAL A 166 -11.83 7.83 16.01
N ARG A 167 -11.80 6.88 16.94
CA ARG A 167 -12.36 7.06 18.28
C ARG A 167 -11.67 8.19 19.04
N ALA A 168 -10.33 8.27 19.00
CA ALA A 168 -9.59 9.35 19.62
C ALA A 168 -9.93 10.71 19.01
N ALA A 169 -10.01 10.79 17.68
CA ALA A 169 -10.33 12.00 16.94
C ALA A 169 -11.78 12.50 17.15
N SER A 170 -12.70 11.63 17.59
CA SER A 170 -14.09 12.02 17.83
C SER A 170 -14.28 12.96 19.00
N ASN A 171 -13.31 13.05 19.93
CA ASN A 171 -13.42 13.92 21.12
C ASN A 171 -13.44 15.41 20.78
N ASP A 172 -12.73 15.82 19.73
CA ASP A 172 -12.60 17.21 19.29
C ASP A 172 -12.94 17.42 17.81
N LEU A 173 -13.43 16.35 17.14
CA LEU A 173 -13.83 16.33 15.73
C LEU A 173 -12.70 16.69 14.76
N LYS A 174 -11.45 16.44 15.14
CA LYS A 174 -10.30 16.65 14.23
C LYS A 174 -10.42 15.79 12.96
N LYS A 175 -9.85 16.29 11.87
CA LYS A 175 -9.88 15.57 10.60
C LYS A 175 -9.02 14.31 10.68
N VAL A 176 -9.42 13.25 9.97
CA VAL A 176 -8.70 12.00 9.89
C VAL A 176 -8.57 11.54 8.44
N SER A 177 -7.37 11.18 8.03
CA SER A 177 -7.10 10.44 6.80
C SER A 177 -6.51 9.09 7.16
N LEU A 178 -7.08 8.01 6.61
CA LEU A 178 -6.70 6.64 6.95
C LEU A 178 -6.30 5.86 5.69
N GLU A 179 -5.09 5.31 5.71
CA GLU A 179 -4.64 4.28 4.78
C GLU A 179 -4.51 2.97 5.57
N LEU A 180 -5.31 1.99 5.24
CA LEU A 180 -5.49 0.77 6.05
C LEU A 180 -5.10 -0.49 5.28
N GLY A 181 -5.26 -1.64 5.93
CA GLY A 181 -4.98 -2.94 5.36
C GLY A 181 -5.83 -3.28 4.13
N GLY A 182 -5.41 -4.31 3.41
CA GLY A 182 -6.08 -4.77 2.20
C GLY A 182 -6.12 -6.29 2.08
N LYS A 183 -6.99 -6.76 1.22
CA LYS A 183 -7.10 -8.16 0.76
C LYS A 183 -7.38 -8.17 -0.74
N SER A 184 -6.47 -7.56 -1.49
CA SER A 184 -6.67 -7.18 -2.88
C SER A 184 -6.92 -8.40 -3.78
N PRO A 185 -8.00 -8.42 -4.56
CA PRO A 185 -8.19 -9.40 -5.61
C PRO A 185 -7.27 -9.09 -6.80
N ASN A 186 -6.64 -10.12 -7.33
CA ASN A 186 -5.88 -10.12 -8.58
C ASN A 186 -6.57 -11.11 -9.52
N ILE A 187 -7.25 -10.62 -10.56
CA ILE A 187 -8.21 -11.36 -11.36
C ILE A 187 -7.64 -11.61 -12.74
N VAL A 188 -7.46 -12.88 -13.11
CA VAL A 188 -6.96 -13.32 -14.43
C VAL A 188 -8.13 -13.90 -15.24
N LEU A 189 -8.59 -13.15 -16.24
CA LEU A 189 -9.70 -13.57 -17.11
C LEU A 189 -9.24 -14.59 -18.17
N GLU A 190 -10.21 -15.18 -18.89
CA GLU A 190 -9.96 -16.22 -19.90
C GLU A 190 -9.10 -15.73 -21.07
N ASP A 191 -9.23 -14.47 -21.42
CA ASP A 191 -8.54 -13.82 -22.55
C ASP A 191 -7.21 -13.13 -22.17
N ALA A 192 -6.79 -13.25 -20.91
CA ALA A 192 -5.58 -12.62 -20.41
C ALA A 192 -4.32 -13.17 -21.11
N ASP A 193 -3.27 -12.33 -21.18
CA ASP A 193 -1.93 -12.79 -21.46
C ASP A 193 -1.39 -13.55 -20.25
N LEU A 194 -1.29 -14.86 -20.36
CA LEU A 194 -0.97 -15.70 -19.20
C LEU A 194 0.47 -15.53 -18.71
N ASP A 195 1.42 -15.28 -19.60
CA ASP A 195 2.83 -15.15 -19.20
C ASP A 195 3.04 -13.82 -18.45
N ALA A 196 2.42 -12.74 -18.93
CA ALA A 196 2.40 -11.46 -18.24
C ALA A 196 1.63 -11.54 -16.91
N ALA A 197 0.47 -12.22 -16.90
CA ALA A 197 -0.35 -12.37 -15.70
C ALA A 197 0.34 -13.21 -14.62
N ILE A 198 1.06 -14.27 -14.97
CA ILE A 198 1.86 -15.09 -14.04
C ILE A 198 2.97 -14.26 -13.42
N ALA A 199 3.75 -13.55 -14.24
CA ALA A 199 4.84 -12.70 -13.76
C ALA A 199 4.32 -11.57 -12.85
N GLY A 200 3.23 -10.90 -13.27
CA GLY A 200 2.60 -9.84 -12.51
C GLY A 200 1.93 -10.33 -11.23
N ALA A 201 1.27 -11.48 -11.23
CA ALA A 201 0.68 -12.07 -10.03
C ALA A 201 1.75 -12.46 -8.99
N ALA A 202 2.88 -13.04 -9.44
CA ALA A 202 4.00 -13.35 -8.56
C ALA A 202 4.60 -12.07 -7.95
N ASN A 203 4.83 -11.03 -8.76
CA ASN A 203 5.33 -9.75 -8.27
C ASN A 203 4.33 -9.09 -7.30
N ALA A 204 3.04 -9.09 -7.60
CA ALA A 204 2.00 -8.46 -6.78
C ALA A 204 1.90 -9.01 -5.35
N ILE A 205 2.37 -10.23 -5.09
CA ILE A 205 2.37 -10.81 -3.74
C ILE A 205 3.76 -10.94 -3.13
N PHE A 206 4.78 -11.22 -3.93
CA PHE A 206 6.12 -11.48 -3.38
C PHE A 206 6.97 -10.21 -3.25
N PHE A 207 6.59 -9.12 -3.92
CA PHE A 207 7.18 -7.80 -3.67
C PHE A 207 7.03 -7.41 -2.20
N ASN A 208 8.08 -6.84 -1.63
CA ASN A 208 8.18 -6.51 -0.21
C ASN A 208 7.73 -7.66 0.72
N HIS A 209 8.02 -8.91 0.38
CA HIS A 209 7.68 -10.08 1.21
C HIS A 209 6.17 -10.27 1.44
N GLY A 210 5.32 -9.68 0.57
CA GLY A 210 3.88 -9.57 0.80
C GLY A 210 3.47 -8.63 1.94
N GLN A 211 4.42 -7.90 2.52
CA GLN A 211 4.18 -6.88 3.54
C GLN A 211 3.80 -5.55 2.87
N CYS A 212 2.76 -5.60 2.07
CA CYS A 212 2.24 -4.49 1.28
C CYS A 212 0.71 -4.47 1.38
N CYS A 213 0.14 -3.33 1.77
CA CYS A 213 -1.30 -3.19 1.97
C CYS A 213 -2.13 -3.48 0.71
N CYS A 214 -1.59 -3.16 -0.47
CA CYS A 214 -2.24 -3.44 -1.75
C CYS A 214 -1.82 -4.76 -2.40
N ALA A 215 -1.07 -5.65 -1.70
CA ALA A 215 -0.61 -6.93 -2.25
C ALA A 215 -1.76 -7.77 -2.81
N GLY A 216 -1.57 -8.33 -4.00
CA GLY A 216 -2.55 -9.19 -4.68
C GLY A 216 -2.70 -10.57 -4.01
N SER A 217 -3.11 -10.59 -2.75
CA SER A 217 -3.11 -11.77 -1.89
C SER A 217 -4.22 -12.78 -2.18
N ARG A 218 -5.25 -12.39 -2.97
CA ARG A 218 -6.27 -13.30 -3.50
C ARG A 218 -6.16 -13.35 -5.02
N LEU A 219 -5.62 -14.45 -5.55
CA LEU A 219 -5.45 -14.68 -6.98
C LEU A 219 -6.67 -15.45 -7.52
N PHE A 220 -7.55 -14.74 -8.19
CA PHE A 220 -8.69 -15.34 -8.89
C PHE A 220 -8.30 -15.64 -10.33
N VAL A 221 -8.48 -16.89 -10.79
CA VAL A 221 -8.10 -17.30 -12.12
C VAL A 221 -9.27 -17.99 -12.81
N HIS A 222 -9.57 -17.60 -14.04
CA HIS A 222 -10.59 -18.31 -14.82
C HIS A 222 -10.25 -19.80 -14.93
N LYS A 223 -11.22 -20.68 -14.66
CA LYS A 223 -11.04 -22.13 -14.51
C LYS A 223 -10.24 -22.79 -15.65
N LYS A 224 -10.34 -22.26 -16.86
CA LYS A 224 -9.64 -22.77 -18.06
C LYS A 224 -8.10 -22.66 -17.91
N HIS A 225 -7.61 -21.71 -17.13
CA HIS A 225 -6.19 -21.41 -17.01
C HIS A 225 -5.66 -21.59 -15.59
N PHE A 226 -6.51 -22.05 -14.67
CA PHE A 226 -6.20 -22.13 -13.24
C PHE A 226 -4.89 -22.88 -12.96
N ASP A 227 -4.80 -24.11 -13.45
CA ASP A 227 -3.62 -24.97 -13.20
C ASP A 227 -2.33 -24.34 -13.76
N LYS A 228 -2.39 -23.84 -15.02
CA LYS A 228 -1.22 -23.19 -15.67
C LYS A 228 -0.75 -21.96 -14.89
N VAL A 229 -1.66 -21.11 -14.45
CA VAL A 229 -1.30 -19.88 -13.71
C VAL A 229 -0.76 -20.23 -12.34
N VAL A 230 -1.40 -21.15 -11.60
CA VAL A 230 -0.96 -21.61 -10.27
C VAL A 230 0.44 -22.25 -10.37
N GLU A 231 0.68 -23.10 -11.37
CA GLU A 231 1.98 -23.71 -11.62
C GLU A 231 3.03 -22.65 -11.93
N GLY A 232 2.73 -21.69 -12.80
CA GLY A 232 3.63 -20.60 -13.17
C GLY A 232 4.01 -19.71 -11.98
N VAL A 233 3.03 -19.27 -11.18
CA VAL A 233 3.27 -18.48 -9.96
C VAL A 233 4.07 -19.30 -8.93
N SER A 234 3.78 -20.60 -8.80
CA SER A 234 4.52 -21.50 -7.91
C SER A 234 5.96 -21.70 -8.36
N ALA A 235 6.19 -21.79 -9.67
CA ALA A 235 7.54 -21.88 -10.24
C ALA A 235 8.33 -20.57 -10.02
N ALA A 236 7.68 -19.42 -10.15
CA ALA A 236 8.29 -18.13 -9.80
C ALA A 236 8.65 -18.05 -8.30
N ALA A 237 7.74 -18.47 -7.42
CA ALA A 237 7.95 -18.52 -5.98
C ALA A 237 9.19 -19.37 -5.59
N LYS A 238 9.35 -20.53 -6.22
CA LYS A 238 10.49 -21.45 -5.97
C LYS A 238 11.84 -20.88 -6.41
N LYS A 239 11.86 -19.97 -7.38
CA LYS A 239 13.09 -19.34 -7.89
C LYS A 239 13.58 -18.20 -7.00
N ILE A 240 12.74 -17.69 -6.09
CA ILE A 240 13.10 -16.57 -5.22
C ILE A 240 14.19 -17.02 -4.24
N LYS A 241 15.37 -16.39 -4.33
CA LYS A 241 16.47 -16.63 -3.39
C LYS A 241 16.19 -15.90 -2.08
N LEU A 242 15.98 -16.67 -1.02
CA LEU A 242 15.82 -16.17 0.34
C LEU A 242 17.20 -15.99 0.99
N GLY A 243 17.39 -14.90 1.72
CA GLY A 243 18.66 -14.62 2.40
C GLY A 243 18.67 -13.27 3.13
N PRO A 244 19.80 -12.92 3.77
CA PRO A 244 19.99 -11.61 4.37
C PRO A 244 19.87 -10.48 3.34
N GLY A 245 19.28 -9.36 3.72
CA GLY A 245 19.07 -8.21 2.81
C GLY A 245 20.37 -7.54 2.32
N GLN A 246 21.49 -7.76 3.01
CA GLN A 246 22.82 -7.27 2.62
C GLN A 246 23.50 -8.11 1.55
N ASP A 247 23.09 -9.37 1.36
CA ASP A 247 23.58 -10.22 0.28
C ASP A 247 23.01 -9.72 -1.06
N PRO A 248 23.84 -9.30 -2.03
CA PRO A 248 23.38 -8.77 -3.32
C PRO A 248 22.57 -9.77 -4.13
N ASP A 249 22.73 -11.06 -3.88
CA ASP A 249 21.98 -12.11 -4.57
C ASP A 249 20.62 -12.40 -3.92
N THR A 250 20.36 -11.90 -2.73
CA THR A 250 19.07 -12.09 -2.06
C THR A 250 17.95 -11.36 -2.80
N GLN A 251 16.87 -12.08 -3.06
CA GLN A 251 15.67 -11.55 -3.70
C GLN A 251 14.54 -11.28 -2.71
N MET A 252 14.51 -12.03 -1.60
CA MET A 252 13.56 -11.83 -0.50
C MET A 252 14.25 -12.05 0.84
N GLY A 253 14.20 -11.05 1.71
CA GLY A 253 14.75 -11.08 3.06
C GLY A 253 13.80 -11.71 4.09
N PRO A 254 14.08 -11.53 5.39
CA PRO A 254 13.20 -11.96 6.46
C PRO A 254 11.99 -11.01 6.61
N LEU A 255 10.96 -11.43 7.31
CA LEU A 255 9.89 -10.53 7.79
C LEU A 255 10.44 -9.54 8.82
N VAL A 256 9.74 -8.43 9.02
CA VAL A 256 10.20 -7.30 9.82
C VAL A 256 10.48 -7.65 11.29
N SER A 257 9.74 -8.58 11.88
CA SER A 257 9.83 -8.90 13.30
C SER A 257 9.39 -10.33 13.61
N GLU A 258 9.69 -10.78 14.83
CA GLU A 258 9.21 -12.07 15.34
C GLU A 258 7.68 -12.12 15.42
N GLU A 259 7.05 -11.03 15.82
CA GLU A 259 5.60 -10.92 15.91
C GLU A 259 4.96 -11.14 14.52
N GLN A 260 5.46 -10.45 13.50
CA GLN A 260 4.97 -10.62 12.13
C GLN A 260 5.23 -12.02 11.60
N PHE A 261 6.39 -12.61 11.92
CA PHE A 261 6.69 -13.99 11.58
C PHE A 261 5.69 -14.97 12.22
N LYS A 262 5.43 -14.85 13.53
CA LYS A 262 4.44 -15.67 14.24
C LYS A 262 3.03 -15.51 13.67
N ARG A 263 2.66 -14.28 13.30
CA ARG A 263 1.38 -13.97 12.65
C ARG A 263 1.24 -14.73 11.33
N VAL A 264 2.20 -14.63 10.43
CA VAL A 264 2.16 -15.29 9.11
C VAL A 264 2.16 -16.82 9.25
N ILE A 265 2.99 -17.38 10.12
CA ILE A 265 3.00 -18.83 10.40
C ILE A 265 1.66 -19.29 11.01
N GLY A 266 1.05 -18.48 11.86
CA GLY A 266 -0.28 -18.73 12.40
C GLY A 266 -1.36 -18.84 11.32
N PHE A 267 -1.35 -17.90 10.35
CA PHE A 267 -2.24 -17.97 9.19
C PHE A 267 -2.02 -19.21 8.33
N LEU A 268 -0.77 -19.57 8.06
CA LEU A 268 -0.45 -20.79 7.29
C LEU A 268 -0.98 -22.04 7.97
N LYS A 269 -0.80 -22.17 9.29
CA LYS A 269 -1.33 -23.28 10.07
C LYS A 269 -2.86 -23.31 10.06
N SER A 270 -3.51 -22.16 10.27
CA SER A 270 -4.98 -22.04 10.21
C SER A 270 -5.50 -22.45 8.85
N GLY A 271 -4.97 -21.90 7.77
CA GLY A 271 -5.42 -22.24 6.42
C GLY A 271 -5.28 -23.73 6.10
N GLN A 272 -4.15 -24.35 6.48
CA GLN A 272 -3.94 -25.79 6.28
C GLN A 272 -4.91 -26.63 7.12
N SER A 273 -5.19 -26.24 8.36
CA SER A 273 -6.19 -26.92 9.21
C SER A 273 -7.63 -26.77 8.67
N GLU A 274 -7.92 -25.68 7.98
CA GLU A 274 -9.19 -25.41 7.31
C GLU A 274 -9.32 -26.10 5.93
N GLY A 275 -8.24 -26.77 5.44
CA GLY A 275 -8.23 -27.54 4.20
C GLY A 275 -7.54 -26.88 3.02
N ALA A 276 -6.97 -25.69 3.17
CA ALA A 276 -6.10 -25.10 2.17
C ALA A 276 -4.82 -25.93 1.99
N LYS A 277 -4.37 -26.08 0.74
CA LYS A 277 -3.19 -26.87 0.40
C LYS A 277 -2.08 -25.99 -0.18
N PRO A 278 -0.86 -26.00 0.39
CA PRO A 278 0.27 -25.34 -0.22
C PRO A 278 0.74 -26.13 -1.47
N VAL A 279 0.80 -25.46 -2.62
CA VAL A 279 1.43 -25.98 -3.84
C VAL A 279 2.93 -25.73 -3.79
N THR A 280 3.32 -24.62 -3.14
CA THR A 280 4.71 -24.33 -2.80
C THR A 280 4.77 -23.57 -1.48
N GLY A 281 5.92 -23.63 -0.80
CA GLY A 281 6.10 -23.00 0.51
C GLY A 281 5.27 -23.67 1.60
N GLY A 282 4.58 -22.86 2.40
CA GLY A 282 3.68 -23.32 3.47
C GLY A 282 4.29 -23.30 4.86
N GLY A 283 5.49 -22.75 5.05
CA GLY A 283 6.17 -22.74 6.34
C GLY A 283 7.36 -21.83 6.43
N ARG A 284 8.11 -22.01 7.52
CA ARG A 284 9.38 -21.33 7.78
C ARG A 284 10.45 -21.80 6.79
N HIS A 285 11.36 -20.90 6.44
CA HIS A 285 12.59 -21.21 5.74
C HIS A 285 13.76 -21.16 6.72
N GLY A 286 14.54 -22.26 6.78
CA GLY A 286 15.68 -22.38 7.70
C GLY A 286 15.33 -22.36 9.18
N ASP A 287 16.36 -22.29 10.02
CA ASP A 287 16.27 -22.36 11.48
C ASP A 287 16.54 -21.01 12.18
N ARG A 288 17.12 -20.04 11.46
CA ARG A 288 17.46 -18.71 11.95
C ARG A 288 16.71 -17.61 11.20
N GLY A 289 16.52 -16.45 11.87
CA GLY A 289 15.83 -15.30 11.33
C GLY A 289 14.33 -15.55 11.11
N TYR A 290 13.65 -14.56 10.56
CA TYR A 290 12.18 -14.54 10.42
C TYR A 290 11.76 -14.85 8.96
N PHE A 291 12.39 -15.87 8.35
CA PHE A 291 12.16 -16.21 6.95
C PHE A 291 10.94 -17.11 6.80
N VAL A 292 10.04 -16.70 5.90
CA VAL A 292 8.88 -17.49 5.47
C VAL A 292 9.02 -17.80 3.99
N GLN A 293 8.73 -19.04 3.62
CA GLN A 293 8.76 -19.47 2.23
C GLN A 293 7.67 -18.75 1.42
N PRO A 294 7.97 -18.24 0.21
CA PRO A 294 6.95 -17.79 -0.73
C PRO A 294 5.93 -18.88 -0.96
N THR A 295 4.66 -18.60 -0.65
CA THR A 295 3.63 -19.61 -0.51
C THR A 295 2.46 -19.38 -1.46
N VAL A 296 2.04 -20.43 -2.17
CA VAL A 296 0.82 -20.46 -2.98
C VAL A 296 -0.11 -21.50 -2.39
N LEU A 297 -1.28 -21.05 -1.91
CA LEU A 297 -2.33 -21.89 -1.36
C LEU A 297 -3.43 -22.11 -2.41
N VAL A 298 -3.87 -23.35 -2.57
CA VAL A 298 -5.06 -23.75 -3.33
C VAL A 298 -6.10 -24.40 -2.42
N ASN A 299 -7.27 -24.74 -2.95
CA ASN A 299 -8.43 -25.20 -2.19
C ASN A 299 -8.88 -24.18 -1.14
N THR A 300 -8.62 -22.93 -1.38
CA THR A 300 -9.06 -21.82 -0.55
C THR A 300 -10.46 -21.38 -0.96
N LYS A 301 -11.27 -21.01 0.02
CA LYS A 301 -12.66 -20.59 -0.18
C LYS A 301 -13.05 -19.49 0.82
N PRO A 302 -14.08 -18.68 0.52
CA PRO A 302 -14.63 -17.72 1.47
C PRO A 302 -14.97 -18.38 2.82
N GLY A 303 -14.75 -17.65 3.91
CA GLY A 303 -14.90 -18.14 5.28
C GLY A 303 -13.62 -18.73 5.87
N MET A 304 -12.62 -19.07 5.07
CA MET A 304 -11.29 -19.42 5.59
C MET A 304 -10.55 -18.16 6.04
N LYS A 305 -9.88 -18.24 7.18
CA LYS A 305 -9.12 -17.12 7.73
C LYS A 305 -8.07 -16.55 6.76
N VAL A 306 -7.39 -17.42 6.00
CA VAL A 306 -6.41 -17.03 4.97
C VAL A 306 -7.02 -16.29 3.79
N MET A 307 -8.33 -16.42 3.54
CA MET A 307 -9.05 -15.73 2.47
C MET A 307 -9.64 -14.40 2.92
N ASP A 308 -10.10 -14.31 4.16
CA ASP A 308 -10.90 -13.20 4.63
C ASP A 308 -10.07 -12.16 5.38
N GLU A 309 -8.94 -12.54 6.01
CA GLU A 309 -8.10 -11.63 6.78
C GLU A 309 -6.77 -11.32 6.07
N GLU A 310 -6.23 -10.15 6.36
CA GLU A 310 -4.91 -9.72 5.85
C GLU A 310 -3.78 -10.49 6.53
N ILE A 311 -3.04 -11.29 5.75
CA ILE A 311 -1.88 -12.07 6.25
C ILE A 311 -0.66 -11.18 6.44
N PHE A 312 -0.43 -10.28 5.50
CA PHE A 312 0.71 -9.35 5.44
C PHE A 312 2.06 -10.08 5.40
N GLY A 313 2.14 -11.06 4.50
CA GLY A 313 3.30 -11.93 4.29
C GLY A 313 3.28 -12.54 2.89
N PRO A 314 4.32 -13.31 2.50
CA PRO A 314 4.48 -13.83 1.14
C PRO A 314 3.56 -15.03 0.85
N VAL A 315 2.25 -14.82 0.98
CA VAL A 315 1.23 -15.87 0.87
C VAL A 315 0.10 -15.40 -0.04
N VAL A 316 -0.14 -16.13 -1.11
CA VAL A 316 -1.27 -15.94 -2.03
C VAL A 316 -2.25 -17.10 -1.94
N CYS A 317 -3.55 -16.77 -1.94
CA CYS A 317 -4.64 -17.72 -2.02
C CYS A 317 -5.19 -17.74 -3.44
N ALA A 318 -5.08 -18.87 -4.13
CA ALA A 318 -5.55 -19.04 -5.51
C ALA A 318 -6.95 -19.69 -5.52
N VAL A 319 -7.88 -19.10 -6.29
CA VAL A 319 -9.27 -19.52 -6.39
C VAL A 319 -9.68 -19.56 -7.86
N PRO A 320 -10.22 -20.70 -8.36
CA PRO A 320 -10.80 -20.74 -9.69
C PRO A 320 -12.16 -20.05 -9.73
N PHE A 321 -12.51 -19.43 -10.86
CA PHE A 321 -13.86 -18.91 -11.14
C PHE A 321 -14.30 -19.24 -12.56
N LYS A 322 -15.60 -19.14 -12.83
CA LYS A 322 -16.20 -19.50 -14.13
C LYS A 322 -16.54 -18.30 -15.00
N ASP A 323 -17.06 -17.25 -14.40
CA ASP A 323 -17.54 -16.07 -15.10
C ASP A 323 -17.32 -14.79 -14.27
N VAL A 324 -17.56 -13.64 -14.91
CA VAL A 324 -17.30 -12.33 -14.33
C VAL A 324 -18.20 -12.05 -13.12
N ASP A 325 -19.43 -12.52 -13.12
CA ASP A 325 -20.38 -12.26 -12.02
C ASP A 325 -19.97 -13.01 -10.77
N GLU A 326 -19.55 -14.27 -10.89
CA GLU A 326 -19.04 -15.09 -9.79
C GLU A 326 -17.81 -14.44 -9.14
N VAL A 327 -16.84 -14.00 -9.96
CA VAL A 327 -15.63 -13.39 -9.42
C VAL A 327 -15.89 -12.03 -8.78
N LEU A 328 -16.78 -11.21 -9.33
CA LEU A 328 -17.17 -9.93 -8.74
C LEU A 328 -17.81 -10.13 -7.37
N GLN A 329 -18.75 -11.07 -7.26
CA GLN A 329 -19.39 -11.39 -5.99
C GLN A 329 -18.37 -11.82 -4.93
N THR A 330 -17.46 -12.74 -5.30
CA THR A 330 -16.45 -13.28 -4.37
C THR A 330 -15.38 -12.24 -4.02
N ALA A 331 -14.92 -11.48 -4.99
CA ALA A 331 -13.92 -10.44 -4.81
C ALA A 331 -14.41 -9.33 -3.87
N ASN A 332 -15.68 -8.94 -4.00
CA ASN A 332 -16.31 -7.90 -3.18
C ASN A 332 -16.76 -8.37 -1.80
N ASN A 333 -16.79 -9.68 -1.54
CA ASN A 333 -17.23 -10.24 -0.26
C ASN A 333 -16.10 -10.22 0.79
N ASN A 334 -15.70 -9.03 1.20
CA ASN A 334 -14.74 -8.80 2.29
C ASN A 334 -14.89 -7.37 2.83
N ILE A 335 -14.22 -7.09 3.96
CA ILE A 335 -14.29 -5.77 4.63
C ILE A 335 -13.33 -4.74 4.05
N TYR A 336 -12.38 -5.16 3.21
CA TYR A 336 -11.35 -4.30 2.63
C TYR A 336 -11.81 -3.70 1.29
N GLY A 337 -11.12 -2.66 0.86
CA GLY A 337 -11.43 -1.97 -0.39
C GLY A 337 -10.27 -1.16 -0.95
N LEU A 338 -9.01 -1.52 -0.62
CA LEU A 338 -7.85 -0.70 -0.97
C LEU A 338 -7.53 -0.78 -2.47
N ALA A 339 -7.26 -1.98 -2.98
CA ALA A 339 -6.84 -2.14 -4.36
C ALA A 339 -7.36 -3.44 -5.01
N ALA A 340 -7.32 -3.48 -6.34
CA ALA A 340 -7.60 -4.65 -7.15
C ALA A 340 -6.77 -4.62 -8.44
N ALA A 341 -6.57 -5.78 -9.07
CA ALA A 341 -5.96 -5.88 -10.39
C ALA A 341 -6.76 -6.80 -11.31
N VAL A 342 -6.82 -6.47 -12.59
CA VAL A 342 -7.56 -7.21 -13.62
C VAL A 342 -6.66 -7.43 -14.84
N TRP A 343 -6.53 -8.69 -15.27
CA TRP A 343 -5.82 -9.10 -16.47
C TRP A 343 -6.82 -9.52 -17.53
N THR A 344 -6.93 -8.75 -18.61
CA THR A 344 -7.83 -9.03 -19.74
C THR A 344 -7.39 -8.25 -20.98
N ARG A 345 -7.74 -8.75 -22.16
CA ARG A 345 -7.61 -8.03 -23.44
C ARG A 345 -8.93 -7.40 -23.90
N ASP A 346 -10.02 -7.68 -23.18
CA ASP A 346 -11.35 -7.14 -23.45
C ASP A 346 -11.58 -5.85 -22.67
N VAL A 347 -11.58 -4.72 -23.37
CA VAL A 347 -11.76 -3.39 -22.78
C VAL A 347 -13.11 -3.25 -22.08
N ALA A 348 -14.17 -3.88 -22.59
CA ALA A 348 -15.51 -3.81 -21.98
C ALA A 348 -15.52 -4.52 -20.62
N LYS A 349 -14.94 -5.72 -20.53
CA LYS A 349 -14.77 -6.45 -19.27
C LYS A 349 -13.88 -5.69 -18.30
N ALA A 350 -12.79 -5.08 -18.79
CA ALA A 350 -11.88 -4.28 -17.98
C ALA A 350 -12.63 -3.13 -17.28
N HIS A 351 -13.37 -2.33 -18.04
CA HIS A 351 -14.13 -1.20 -17.48
C HIS A 351 -15.28 -1.66 -16.58
N ARG A 352 -15.98 -2.74 -16.95
CA ARG A 352 -17.00 -3.32 -16.08
C ARG A 352 -16.44 -3.72 -14.73
N LEU A 353 -15.36 -4.52 -14.70
CA LEU A 353 -14.72 -4.94 -13.47
C LEU A 353 -14.21 -3.75 -12.66
N ALA A 354 -13.58 -2.77 -13.32
CA ALA A 354 -13.11 -1.57 -12.64
C ALA A 354 -14.25 -0.77 -11.98
N SER A 355 -15.43 -0.73 -12.60
CA SER A 355 -16.58 -0.01 -12.06
C SER A 355 -17.32 -0.77 -10.95
N GLU A 356 -17.32 -2.10 -10.96
CA GLU A 356 -18.08 -2.93 -10.04
C GLU A 356 -17.24 -3.48 -8.86
N LEU A 357 -15.90 -3.53 -8.98
CA LEU A 357 -15.03 -3.89 -7.88
C LEU A 357 -15.04 -2.80 -6.78
N ARG A 358 -15.21 -3.23 -5.54
CA ARG A 358 -15.19 -2.34 -4.36
C ARG A 358 -13.75 -2.11 -3.91
N ALA A 359 -13.01 -1.36 -4.73
CA ALA A 359 -11.63 -0.98 -4.46
C ALA A 359 -11.39 0.48 -4.83
N GLY A 360 -10.54 1.17 -4.07
CA GLY A 360 -10.14 2.54 -4.34
C GLY A 360 -9.31 2.62 -5.62
N THR A 361 -8.36 1.71 -5.78
CA THR A 361 -7.55 1.60 -7.00
C THR A 361 -7.80 0.27 -7.69
N VAL A 362 -8.09 0.32 -9.00
CA VAL A 362 -8.17 -0.88 -9.84
C VAL A 362 -7.17 -0.77 -10.98
N TRP A 363 -6.16 -1.64 -10.96
CA TRP A 363 -5.18 -1.73 -12.05
C TRP A 363 -5.72 -2.62 -13.16
N ILE A 364 -5.80 -2.07 -14.37
CA ILE A 364 -6.14 -2.82 -15.58
C ILE A 364 -4.83 -3.13 -16.30
N MET A 365 -4.53 -4.42 -16.43
CA MET A 365 -3.29 -4.91 -17.00
C MET A 365 -3.56 -5.58 -18.33
N PHE A 366 -2.87 -5.13 -19.38
CA PHE A 366 -2.87 -5.79 -20.68
C PHE A 366 -1.44 -5.85 -21.21
N SER A 367 -1.14 -6.83 -22.04
CA SER A 367 0.11 -6.92 -22.76
C SER A 367 -0.14 -6.48 -24.20
N SER A 368 0.58 -5.45 -24.65
CA SER A 368 0.72 -5.16 -26.07
C SER A 368 1.87 -6.01 -26.60
N ASN A 369 1.60 -6.84 -27.60
CA ASN A 369 2.66 -7.48 -28.38
C ASN A 369 3.42 -6.41 -29.14
N HIS A 370 4.51 -5.88 -28.56
CA HIS A 370 5.49 -5.13 -29.33
C HIS A 370 6.47 -6.14 -29.94
N GLU A 371 6.70 -6.00 -31.26
CA GLU A 371 7.54 -6.85 -32.09
C GLU A 371 9.03 -7.00 -31.64
N ASN A 372 9.40 -6.38 -30.50
CA ASN A 372 10.77 -6.37 -29.97
C ASN A 372 10.99 -7.26 -28.73
N GLY A 373 10.15 -8.26 -28.47
CA GLY A 373 10.43 -9.34 -27.50
C GLY A 373 10.46 -8.94 -26.01
N ARG A 374 10.06 -7.70 -25.65
CA ARG A 374 9.86 -7.29 -24.27
C ARG A 374 8.38 -7.09 -24.02
N SER A 375 7.73 -8.04 -23.37
CA SER A 375 6.38 -7.86 -22.85
C SER A 375 6.41 -6.85 -21.71
N SER A 376 6.01 -5.61 -21.98
CA SER A 376 5.69 -4.66 -20.93
C SER A 376 4.20 -4.78 -20.62
N ALA A 377 3.85 -5.19 -19.41
CA ALA A 377 2.50 -5.02 -18.92
C ALA A 377 2.24 -3.51 -18.79
N SER A 378 1.31 -2.99 -19.58
CA SER A 378 0.96 -1.57 -19.55
C SER A 378 -0.24 -1.37 -18.63
N LEU A 379 -0.14 -0.39 -17.72
CA LEU A 379 -1.23 0.07 -16.89
C LEU A 379 -2.17 0.93 -17.74
N LEU A 380 -3.41 0.50 -17.96
CA LEU A 380 -4.41 1.24 -18.76
C LEU A 380 -5.10 2.35 -17.96
N GLY A 381 -5.04 2.32 -16.65
CA GLY A 381 -5.63 3.36 -15.82
C GLY A 381 -5.91 2.93 -14.39
N THR A 382 -6.05 3.92 -13.54
CA THR A 382 -6.64 3.81 -12.22
C THR A 382 -8.02 4.42 -12.26
N VAL A 383 -9.05 3.69 -11.84
CA VAL A 383 -10.37 4.27 -11.58
C VAL A 383 -10.37 4.70 -10.12
N GLY A 384 -10.44 6.01 -9.89
CA GLY A 384 -10.30 6.61 -8.56
C GLY A 384 -11.39 6.19 -7.57
N ASP A 385 -10.98 6.27 -6.40
CA ASP A 385 -11.52 6.21 -5.07
C ASP A 385 -13.05 6.12 -4.89
N ARG A 386 -13.50 4.97 -4.38
CA ARG A 386 -14.87 4.84 -3.84
C ARG A 386 -14.92 4.45 -2.35
N ARG A 387 -13.81 4.04 -1.71
CA ARG A 387 -13.76 3.66 -0.28
C ARG A 387 -12.40 3.80 0.41
N ALA A 388 -11.31 4.01 -0.31
CA ALA A 388 -9.96 4.00 0.27
C ALA A 388 -9.48 5.36 0.73
N SER A 389 -10.08 6.44 0.29
CA SER A 389 -9.74 7.78 0.72
C SER A 389 -10.96 8.45 1.34
N ILE A 390 -11.10 8.36 2.62
CA ILE A 390 -11.76 9.41 3.37
C ILE A 390 -10.70 10.48 3.62
N GLY A 391 -10.38 11.17 2.58
CA GLY A 391 -9.41 12.26 2.59
C GLY A 391 -9.42 12.94 1.26
N GLU A 392 -10.35 13.88 1.06
CA GLU A 392 -10.18 14.88 0.03
C GLU A 392 -8.87 15.65 0.30
N PRO A 393 -8.14 16.05 -0.75
CA PRO A 393 -6.87 16.78 -0.64
C PRO A 393 -7.02 18.09 0.13
#